data_f92a61c5a29519733528f8d84347af3c
#
_entry.id   f92a61c5a29519733528f8d84347af3c
#
_cell.length_a   1.000
_cell.length_b   1.000
_cell.length_c   1.000
_cell.angle_alpha   90.00
_cell.angle_beta   90.00
_cell.angle_gamma   90.00
#
_symmetry.space_group_name_H-M   'P 1'
#
loop_
_entity.id
_entity.type
_entity.pdbx_description
1 polymer ?
#
loop_
_entity_poly.entity_id
_entity_poly.type
_entity_poly.pdbx_seq_one_letter_code
_entity_poly.pdbx_strand_id
1 'polypeptide(L)'
;ASITPVVVDTDTTSLILGITIMYDSSATTYTADQITSLVSTTVSNYNSSDLQTFNAPFRHSKLLGLIDGTDSSILNSVATVTMSKLFTPTISTATDYRLNFNNRFYNPHSGHNASAGGIIASTGFYLNSVTTTTYFFDDDGVGNLRIYYLVSGVRTYTNNAAGTVDYINGLITIGSIIITGVAEVDGTTSSQIRVTSLPNSNDITPVRNQILEIDLQNTTYNGSVDTTTSTGVGYSTTTTSTGTTTTTVASVSSTPSSSAY
;
A
#
# COMPACT_ATOMS: atom_id res chain seq x y z
N ALA A 1 -27.00 -21.22 -33.26
CA ALA A 1 -26.57 -19.98 -32.58
C ALA A 1 -25.05 -19.97 -32.57
N SER A 2 -24.45 -18.95 -33.21
CA SER A 2 -22.99 -18.73 -33.17
C SER A 2 -22.67 -18.00 -31.88
N ILE A 3 -21.86 -18.59 -30.99
CA ILE A 3 -21.32 -17.93 -29.81
C ILE A 3 -20.03 -17.25 -30.27
N THR A 4 -20.03 -15.93 -30.32
CA THR A 4 -18.82 -15.17 -30.56
C THR A 4 -18.16 -14.94 -29.19
N PRO A 5 -16.98 -15.51 -28.91
CA PRO A 5 -16.28 -15.22 -27.66
C PRO A 5 -15.81 -13.76 -27.68
N VAL A 6 -16.20 -13.00 -26.67
CA VAL A 6 -15.66 -11.66 -26.43
C VAL A 6 -14.55 -11.80 -25.40
N VAL A 7 -13.30 -11.51 -25.81
CA VAL A 7 -12.19 -11.39 -24.89
C VAL A 7 -12.30 -10.02 -24.23
N VAL A 8 -12.57 -9.99 -22.93
CA VAL A 8 -12.61 -8.76 -22.13
C VAL A 8 -11.27 -8.69 -21.37
N ASP A 9 -10.59 -7.55 -21.44
CA ASP A 9 -9.43 -7.30 -20.59
C ASP A 9 -9.83 -7.43 -19.12
N THR A 10 -9.02 -8.15 -18.37
CA THR A 10 -9.24 -8.33 -16.93
C THR A 10 -8.94 -7.03 -16.20
N ASP A 11 -9.90 -6.58 -15.39
CA ASP A 11 -9.67 -5.46 -14.47
C ASP A 11 -8.85 -5.96 -13.27
N THR A 12 -7.59 -5.54 -13.18
CA THR A 12 -6.69 -5.93 -12.09
C THR A 12 -6.63 -4.84 -11.03
N THR A 13 -6.75 -5.25 -9.77
CA THR A 13 -6.47 -4.40 -8.62
C THR A 13 -5.29 -5.03 -7.87
N SER A 14 -4.19 -4.29 -7.77
CA SER A 14 -3.01 -4.72 -7.05
C SER A 14 -3.10 -4.32 -5.58
N LEU A 15 -2.59 -5.16 -4.70
CA LEU A 15 -2.50 -4.93 -3.26
C LEU A 15 -1.04 -4.70 -2.88
N ILE A 16 -0.74 -3.56 -2.30
CA ILE A 16 0.57 -3.26 -1.72
C ILE A 16 0.48 -3.53 -0.23
N LEU A 17 1.38 -4.35 0.29
CA LEU A 17 1.39 -4.74 1.69
C LEU A 17 2.59 -4.13 2.42
N GLY A 18 2.36 -3.69 3.66
CA GLY A 18 3.43 -3.37 4.60
C GLY A 18 3.43 -4.41 5.72
N ILE A 19 4.35 -5.37 5.67
CA ILE A 19 4.38 -6.53 6.56
C ILE A 19 5.45 -6.34 7.61
N THR A 20 5.07 -6.42 8.88
CA THR A 20 6.00 -6.43 10.03
C THR A 20 5.90 -7.78 10.72
N ILE A 21 7.04 -8.42 10.95
CA ILE A 21 7.18 -9.76 11.50
C ILE A 21 7.93 -9.63 12.81
N MET A 22 7.37 -10.17 13.89
CA MET A 22 8.02 -10.29 15.18
C MET A 22 8.44 -11.74 15.42
N TYR A 23 9.71 -11.97 15.70
CA TYR A 23 10.25 -13.32 15.88
C TYR A 23 11.16 -13.43 17.10
N ASP A 24 11.26 -14.65 17.63
CA ASP A 24 12.17 -15.01 18.73
C ASP A 24 13.54 -15.39 18.17
N SER A 25 14.54 -14.55 18.39
CA SER A 25 15.90 -14.80 17.93
C SER A 25 16.59 -15.95 18.67
N SER A 26 16.06 -16.42 19.80
CA SER A 26 16.58 -17.59 20.51
C SER A 26 16.05 -18.91 19.96
N ALA A 27 14.94 -18.88 19.25
CA ALA A 27 14.28 -20.03 18.62
C ALA A 27 14.74 -20.31 17.19
N THR A 28 15.60 -19.46 16.62
CA THR A 28 16.07 -19.61 15.24
C THR A 28 17.54 -19.19 15.09
N THR A 29 18.18 -19.72 14.05
CA THR A 29 19.51 -19.26 13.60
C THR A 29 19.41 -18.24 12.45
N TYR A 30 18.21 -17.96 11.97
CA TYR A 30 17.98 -17.02 10.87
C TYR A 30 18.14 -15.58 11.34
N THR A 31 18.71 -14.76 10.46
CA THR A 31 18.73 -13.30 10.62
C THR A 31 17.36 -12.70 10.24
N ALA A 32 17.11 -11.43 10.60
CA ALA A 32 15.91 -10.72 10.19
C ALA A 32 15.69 -10.75 8.67
N ASP A 33 16.76 -10.56 7.88
CA ASP A 33 16.69 -10.59 6.41
C ASP A 33 16.36 -12.00 5.87
N GLN A 34 16.82 -13.04 6.53
CA GLN A 34 16.46 -14.41 6.15
C GLN A 34 14.99 -14.72 6.47
N ILE A 35 14.49 -14.30 7.64
CA ILE A 35 13.08 -14.43 8.01
C ILE A 35 12.19 -13.66 7.02
N THR A 36 12.52 -12.41 6.70
CA THR A 36 11.76 -11.62 5.73
C THR A 36 11.79 -12.24 4.33
N SER A 37 12.89 -12.84 3.92
CA SER A 37 13.00 -13.57 2.65
C SER A 37 12.11 -14.82 2.60
N LEU A 38 12.05 -15.59 3.69
CA LEU A 38 11.13 -16.73 3.81
C LEU A 38 9.67 -16.26 3.70
N VAL A 39 9.31 -15.23 4.45
CA VAL A 39 7.96 -14.64 4.41
C VAL A 39 7.62 -14.08 3.03
N SER A 40 8.56 -13.41 2.37
CA SER A 40 8.37 -12.92 0.99
C SER A 40 8.03 -14.07 0.02
N THR A 41 8.68 -15.22 0.19
CA THR A 41 8.36 -16.43 -0.59
C THR A 41 6.96 -16.95 -0.28
N THR A 42 6.55 -16.96 0.98
CA THR A 42 5.19 -17.36 1.41
C THR A 42 4.14 -16.43 0.79
N VAL A 43 4.37 -15.11 0.82
CA VAL A 43 3.46 -14.12 0.20
C VAL A 43 3.39 -14.30 -1.31
N SER A 44 4.51 -14.57 -1.98
CA SER A 44 4.54 -14.85 -3.43
C SER A 44 3.76 -16.11 -3.79
N ASN A 45 3.89 -17.18 -2.99
CA ASN A 45 3.12 -18.41 -3.17
C ASN A 45 1.62 -18.16 -2.98
N TYR A 46 1.23 -17.44 -1.92
CA TYR A 46 -0.17 -17.05 -1.71
C TYR A 46 -0.72 -16.22 -2.88
N ASN A 47 0.06 -15.29 -3.40
CA ASN A 47 -0.33 -14.50 -4.56
C ASN A 47 -0.64 -15.38 -5.78
N SER A 48 0.26 -16.30 -6.11
CA SER A 48 0.14 -17.14 -7.31
C SER A 48 -0.91 -18.25 -7.18
N SER A 49 -1.08 -18.83 -5.97
CA SER A 49 -1.97 -19.97 -5.75
C SER A 49 -3.40 -19.57 -5.39
N ASP A 50 -3.57 -18.48 -4.65
CA ASP A 50 -4.84 -18.11 -4.05
C ASP A 50 -5.51 -16.87 -4.68
N LEU A 51 -4.73 -15.91 -5.24
CA LEU A 51 -5.29 -14.63 -5.68
C LEU A 51 -5.42 -14.49 -7.19
N GLN A 52 -4.46 -14.91 -7.98
CA GLN A 52 -4.43 -14.66 -9.43
C GLN A 52 -5.48 -15.50 -10.20
N THR A 53 -6.68 -15.59 -9.64
CA THR A 53 -7.83 -16.26 -10.24
C THR A 53 -9.07 -15.38 -10.12
N PHE A 54 -10.03 -15.56 -11.02
CA PHE A 54 -11.29 -14.81 -10.96
C PHE A 54 -12.06 -15.11 -9.66
N ASN A 55 -12.62 -14.05 -9.07
CA ASN A 55 -13.41 -14.10 -7.84
C ASN A 55 -12.67 -14.58 -6.59
N ALA A 56 -11.34 -14.63 -6.60
CA ALA A 56 -10.56 -14.97 -5.42
C ALA A 56 -10.49 -13.80 -4.45
N PRO A 57 -11.08 -13.86 -3.26
CA PRO A 57 -11.00 -12.78 -2.30
C PRO A 57 -9.65 -12.81 -1.57
N PHE A 58 -9.07 -11.64 -1.37
CA PHE A 58 -7.95 -11.49 -0.45
C PHE A 58 -8.49 -11.55 0.98
N ARG A 59 -7.99 -12.49 1.77
CA ARG A 59 -8.32 -12.68 3.18
C ARG A 59 -7.11 -12.38 4.04
N HIS A 60 -7.13 -11.25 4.73
CA HIS A 60 -6.04 -10.76 5.55
C HIS A 60 -5.61 -11.77 6.62
N SER A 61 -6.57 -12.33 7.36
CA SER A 61 -6.27 -13.32 8.42
C SER A 61 -5.67 -14.62 7.87
N LYS A 62 -6.07 -15.05 6.65
CA LYS A 62 -5.48 -16.21 5.99
C LYS A 62 -4.00 -15.95 5.67
N LEU A 63 -3.70 -14.78 5.12
CA LEU A 63 -2.32 -14.40 4.83
C LEU A 63 -1.46 -14.36 6.09
N LEU A 64 -1.94 -13.70 7.16
CA LEU A 64 -1.21 -13.65 8.43
C LEU A 64 -0.97 -15.05 9.00
N GLY A 65 -1.96 -15.93 8.97
CA GLY A 65 -1.79 -17.32 9.40
C GLY A 65 -0.74 -18.10 8.59
N LEU A 66 -0.61 -17.82 7.28
CA LEU A 66 0.44 -18.40 6.44
C LEU A 66 1.82 -17.81 6.79
N ILE A 67 1.90 -16.52 7.06
CA ILE A 67 3.13 -15.84 7.48
C ILE A 67 3.60 -16.38 8.84
N ASP A 68 2.71 -16.45 9.82
CA ASP A 68 3.02 -16.97 11.16
C ASP A 68 3.45 -18.45 11.12
N GLY A 69 2.92 -19.22 10.18
CA GLY A 69 3.29 -20.61 9.95
C GLY A 69 4.57 -20.81 9.10
N THR A 70 5.22 -19.74 8.62
CA THR A 70 6.40 -19.85 7.76
C THR A 70 7.62 -20.40 8.50
N ASP A 71 7.81 -19.97 9.73
CA ASP A 71 8.89 -20.46 10.62
C ASP A 71 8.38 -20.46 12.07
N SER A 72 8.83 -21.48 12.85
CA SER A 72 8.40 -21.64 14.24
C SER A 72 8.88 -20.54 15.19
N SER A 73 9.85 -19.74 14.76
CA SER A 73 10.33 -18.58 15.52
C SER A 73 9.44 -17.35 15.37
N ILE A 74 8.57 -17.32 14.37
CA ILE A 74 7.66 -16.19 14.16
C ILE A 74 6.57 -16.23 15.22
N LEU A 75 6.49 -15.19 16.03
CA LEU A 75 5.55 -15.08 17.14
C LEU A 75 4.28 -14.32 16.74
N ASN A 76 4.43 -13.33 15.87
CA ASN A 76 3.35 -12.47 15.46
C ASN A 76 3.69 -11.76 14.14
N SER A 77 2.68 -11.51 13.33
CA SER A 77 2.80 -10.67 12.15
C SER A 77 1.67 -9.66 12.06
N VAL A 78 1.96 -8.51 11.49
CA VAL A 78 0.98 -7.46 11.18
C VAL A 78 1.17 -7.05 9.73
N ALA A 79 0.07 -6.90 9.00
CA ALA A 79 0.10 -6.40 7.64
C ALA A 79 -0.85 -5.21 7.46
N THR A 80 -0.37 -4.16 6.85
CA THR A 80 -1.20 -3.09 6.30
C THR A 80 -1.50 -3.39 4.84
N VAL A 81 -2.70 -3.02 4.39
CA VAL A 81 -3.16 -3.25 3.02
C VAL A 81 -3.46 -1.92 2.35
N THR A 82 -2.92 -1.71 1.17
CA THR A 82 -3.21 -0.56 0.31
C THR A 82 -3.61 -1.08 -1.07
N MET A 83 -4.74 -0.64 -1.59
CA MET A 83 -5.15 -0.96 -2.95
C MET A 83 -4.44 -0.05 -3.94
N SER A 84 -4.11 -0.58 -5.10
CA SER A 84 -3.40 0.13 -6.17
C SER A 84 -4.01 -0.18 -7.54
N LYS A 85 -4.10 0.86 -8.36
CA LYS A 85 -4.41 0.74 -9.79
C LYS A 85 -3.44 1.55 -10.62
N LEU A 86 -3.09 1.00 -11.77
CA LEU A 86 -2.27 1.66 -12.78
C LEU A 86 -3.15 2.14 -13.93
N PHE A 87 -2.89 3.31 -14.47
CA PHE A 87 -3.45 3.74 -15.73
C PHE A 87 -2.40 4.42 -16.60
N THR A 88 -2.52 4.24 -17.92
CA THR A 88 -1.64 4.88 -18.91
C THR A 88 -2.30 6.16 -19.39
N PRO A 89 -1.75 7.35 -19.11
CA PRO A 89 -2.32 8.60 -19.58
C PRO A 89 -2.15 8.76 -21.10
N THR A 90 -3.17 9.34 -21.75
CA THR A 90 -3.06 9.79 -23.13
C THR A 90 -2.32 11.13 -23.12
N ILE A 91 -1.05 11.08 -23.52
CA ILE A 91 -0.16 12.24 -23.41
C ILE A 91 -0.62 13.39 -24.29
N SER A 92 -0.57 14.61 -23.74
CA SER A 92 -0.90 15.88 -24.39
C SER A 92 -2.32 15.96 -24.96
N THR A 93 -3.24 15.14 -24.49
CA THR A 93 -4.64 15.13 -24.90
C THR A 93 -5.53 15.27 -23.66
N ALA A 94 -6.54 16.13 -23.73
CA ALA A 94 -7.55 16.26 -22.69
C ALA A 94 -8.37 14.96 -22.59
N THR A 95 -8.24 14.25 -21.49
CA THR A 95 -8.84 12.92 -21.31
C THR A 95 -9.37 12.78 -19.89
N ASP A 96 -10.54 12.14 -19.75
CA ASP A 96 -11.11 11.73 -18.48
C ASP A 96 -10.67 10.30 -18.15
N TYR A 97 -10.43 10.01 -16.86
CA TYR A 97 -10.07 8.65 -16.41
C TYR A 97 -11.00 8.20 -15.31
N ARG A 98 -11.29 6.90 -15.30
CA ARG A 98 -12.12 6.28 -14.29
C ARG A 98 -11.42 5.06 -13.72
N LEU A 99 -11.10 5.10 -12.42
CA LEU A 99 -10.43 4.03 -11.71
C LEU A 99 -11.41 3.42 -10.71
N ASN A 100 -11.85 2.21 -11.00
CA ASN A 100 -12.83 1.53 -10.19
C ASN A 100 -12.15 0.40 -9.38
N PHE A 101 -11.98 0.64 -8.08
CA PHE A 101 -11.42 -0.36 -7.15
C PHE A 101 -12.47 -1.37 -6.69
N ASN A 102 -13.76 -1.05 -6.86
CA ASN A 102 -14.90 -1.90 -6.47
C ASN A 102 -14.90 -2.31 -4.98
N ASN A 103 -14.12 -1.67 -4.16
CA ASN A 103 -14.05 -1.87 -2.73
C ASN A 103 -14.07 -0.52 -2.02
N ARG A 104 -14.84 -0.47 -0.93
CA ARG A 104 -15.03 0.76 -0.17
C ARG A 104 -13.68 1.32 0.33
N PHE A 105 -13.50 2.61 0.17
CA PHE A 105 -12.36 3.34 0.72
C PHE A 105 -12.57 3.73 2.18
N TYR A 106 -11.49 3.84 2.93
CA TYR A 106 -11.53 4.25 4.33
C TYR A 106 -11.91 5.73 4.44
N ASN A 107 -13.14 6.00 4.86
CA ASN A 107 -13.63 7.32 5.20
C ASN A 107 -14.77 7.17 6.23
N PRO A 108 -14.45 7.06 7.54
CA PRO A 108 -15.43 6.77 8.58
C PRO A 108 -16.51 7.86 8.73
N HIS A 109 -16.16 9.09 8.41
CA HIS A 109 -17.08 10.23 8.34
C HIS A 109 -16.56 11.29 7.36
N SER A 110 -17.46 12.12 6.83
CA SER A 110 -17.11 13.21 5.92
C SER A 110 -16.05 14.12 6.54
N GLY A 111 -15.01 14.43 5.77
CA GLY A 111 -13.90 15.26 6.20
C GLY A 111 -12.85 14.57 7.07
N HIS A 112 -13.00 13.28 7.39
CA HIS A 112 -12.00 12.53 8.18
C HIS A 112 -10.60 12.62 7.58
N ASN A 113 -10.50 12.49 6.28
CA ASN A 113 -9.23 12.44 5.55
C ASN A 113 -8.71 13.82 5.12
N ALA A 114 -9.35 14.91 5.52
CA ALA A 114 -9.06 16.25 4.99
C ALA A 114 -7.70 16.81 5.41
N SER A 115 -7.23 16.51 6.62
CA SER A 115 -6.09 17.19 7.25
C SER A 115 -4.73 16.70 6.79
N ALA A 116 -4.60 15.44 6.38
CA ALA A 116 -3.32 14.81 6.05
C ALA A 116 -3.13 14.55 4.54
N GLY A 117 -3.95 15.17 3.69
CA GLY A 117 -3.91 14.95 2.23
C GLY A 117 -4.64 13.71 1.79
N GLY A 118 -5.57 13.22 2.63
CA GLY A 118 -6.48 12.14 2.28
C GLY A 118 -5.88 10.74 2.34
N ILE A 119 -6.64 9.80 1.80
CA ILE A 119 -6.25 8.37 1.69
C ILE A 119 -5.80 8.00 0.29
N ILE A 120 -6.01 8.89 -0.70
CA ILE A 120 -5.59 8.70 -2.07
C ILE A 120 -4.20 9.31 -2.25
N ALA A 121 -3.33 8.57 -2.90
CA ALA A 121 -2.04 9.08 -3.34
C ALA A 121 -1.76 8.61 -4.76
N SER A 122 -0.88 9.29 -5.48
CA SER A 122 -0.43 8.86 -6.79
C SER A 122 1.08 8.97 -6.94
N THR A 123 1.63 8.26 -7.93
CA THR A 123 2.94 8.60 -8.47
C THR A 123 2.86 9.92 -9.24
N GLY A 124 4.02 10.53 -9.47
CA GLY A 124 4.11 11.85 -10.05
C GLY A 124 3.81 11.88 -11.55
N PHE A 125 3.31 13.02 -12.00
CA PHE A 125 3.07 13.30 -13.42
C PHE A 125 3.36 14.78 -13.74
N TYR A 126 3.41 15.11 -15.04
CA TYR A 126 3.71 16.44 -15.52
C TYR A 126 2.50 17.06 -16.22
N LEU A 127 2.32 18.36 -16.04
CA LEU A 127 1.33 19.18 -16.70
C LEU A 127 2.00 20.29 -17.51
N ASN A 128 1.34 20.75 -18.58
CA ASN A 128 1.77 21.91 -19.38
C ASN A 128 3.20 21.78 -19.96
N SER A 129 3.67 20.56 -20.21
CA SER A 129 5.03 20.27 -20.70
C SER A 129 6.15 20.77 -19.76
N VAL A 130 5.84 21.05 -18.50
CA VAL A 130 6.81 21.48 -17.49
C VAL A 130 7.25 20.27 -16.69
N THR A 131 8.49 19.82 -16.89
CA THR A 131 9.07 18.65 -16.20
C THR A 131 9.80 19.00 -14.91
N THR A 132 9.92 20.29 -14.57
CA THR A 132 10.55 20.76 -13.33
C THR A 132 9.61 20.73 -12.13
N THR A 133 8.31 20.59 -12.37
CA THR A 133 7.29 20.51 -11.33
C THR A 133 6.53 19.19 -11.46
N THR A 134 6.66 18.34 -10.46
CA THR A 134 5.93 17.07 -10.39
C THR A 134 4.63 17.26 -9.63
N TYR A 135 3.53 16.85 -10.27
CA TYR A 135 2.19 16.92 -9.71
C TYR A 135 1.73 15.56 -9.21
N PHE A 136 0.82 15.56 -8.24
CA PHE A 136 0.28 14.38 -7.58
C PHE A 136 -1.22 14.53 -7.38
N PHE A 137 -1.93 13.40 -7.28
CA PHE A 137 -3.33 13.36 -6.84
C PHE A 137 -3.43 13.07 -5.35
N ASP A 138 -4.39 13.71 -4.68
CA ASP A 138 -4.91 13.33 -3.37
C ASP A 138 -6.41 13.63 -3.28
N ASP A 139 -7.05 13.29 -2.14
CA ASP A 139 -8.46 13.60 -1.86
C ASP A 139 -8.62 14.57 -0.69
N ASP A 140 -9.78 15.23 -0.61
CA ASP A 140 -10.11 16.18 0.45
C ASP A 140 -10.95 15.59 1.60
N GLY A 141 -11.28 14.30 1.54
CA GLY A 141 -12.12 13.61 2.52
C GLY A 141 -13.62 13.90 2.41
N VAL A 142 -14.05 14.77 1.48
CA VAL A 142 -15.47 15.11 1.26
C VAL A 142 -15.96 14.77 -0.14
N GLY A 143 -15.12 14.13 -0.97
CA GLY A 143 -15.51 13.61 -2.28
C GLY A 143 -14.83 14.29 -3.47
N ASN A 144 -13.91 15.24 -3.27
CA ASN A 144 -13.17 15.82 -4.36
C ASN A 144 -11.78 15.21 -4.48
N LEU A 145 -11.36 14.96 -5.73
CA LEU A 145 -10.00 14.67 -6.09
C LEU A 145 -9.27 15.99 -6.36
N ARG A 146 -8.07 16.14 -5.80
CA ARG A 146 -7.26 17.35 -5.91
C ARG A 146 -5.94 17.08 -6.62
N ILE A 147 -5.34 18.14 -7.16
CA ILE A 147 -3.98 18.12 -7.72
C ILE A 147 -3.11 19.07 -6.92
N TYR A 148 -1.95 18.58 -6.48
CA TYR A 148 -0.95 19.35 -5.76
C TYR A 148 0.46 19.08 -6.28
N TYR A 149 1.38 19.95 -5.91
CA TYR A 149 2.84 19.76 -6.03
C TYR A 149 3.50 20.14 -4.71
N LEU A 150 4.76 19.81 -4.56
CA LEU A 150 5.49 20.08 -3.33
C LEU A 150 6.39 21.31 -3.48
N VAL A 151 6.28 22.25 -2.53
CA VAL A 151 7.20 23.37 -2.36
C VAL A 151 7.89 23.21 -1.01
N SER A 152 9.18 22.94 -1.02
CA SER A 152 9.94 22.66 0.20
C SER A 152 9.29 21.58 1.10
N GLY A 153 8.72 20.53 0.48
CA GLY A 153 8.04 19.45 1.16
C GLY A 153 6.58 19.74 1.58
N VAL A 154 6.07 20.95 1.35
CA VAL A 154 4.70 21.35 1.67
C VAL A 154 3.80 21.23 0.44
N ARG A 155 2.62 20.63 0.61
CA ARG A 155 1.63 20.50 -0.47
C ARG A 155 1.06 21.84 -0.87
N THR A 156 1.16 22.17 -2.13
CA THR A 156 0.57 23.37 -2.75
C THR A 156 -0.44 22.91 -3.79
N TYR A 157 -1.71 23.22 -3.56
CA TYR A 157 -2.80 22.79 -4.42
C TYR A 157 -2.98 23.72 -5.61
N THR A 158 -3.04 23.14 -6.81
CA THR A 158 -3.33 23.88 -8.05
C THR A 158 -4.77 23.68 -8.51
N ASN A 159 -5.39 22.56 -8.15
CA ASN A 159 -6.77 22.26 -8.47
C ASN A 159 -7.41 21.47 -7.31
N ASN A 160 -8.42 22.03 -6.70
CA ASN A 160 -9.15 21.41 -5.58
C ASN A 160 -10.37 20.58 -6.02
N ALA A 161 -10.67 20.54 -7.32
CA ALA A 161 -11.78 19.81 -7.91
C ALA A 161 -11.37 19.21 -9.26
N ALA A 162 -10.26 18.47 -9.27
CA ALA A 162 -9.75 17.81 -10.47
C ALA A 162 -10.56 16.57 -10.85
N GLY A 163 -11.44 16.12 -9.96
CA GLY A 163 -12.29 14.97 -10.16
C GLY A 163 -13.13 14.67 -8.92
N THR A 164 -13.67 13.47 -8.85
CA THR A 164 -14.50 13.02 -7.73
C THR A 164 -14.02 11.70 -7.14
N VAL A 165 -14.31 11.50 -5.86
CA VAL A 165 -14.02 10.29 -5.11
C VAL A 165 -15.30 9.77 -4.48
N ASP A 166 -15.74 8.59 -4.90
CA ASP A 166 -16.83 7.85 -4.26
C ASP A 166 -16.25 6.83 -3.29
N TYR A 167 -16.21 7.18 -2.02
CA TYR A 167 -15.64 6.33 -0.97
C TYR A 167 -16.44 5.05 -0.75
N ILE A 168 -17.75 5.06 -1.01
CA ILE A 168 -18.64 3.92 -0.77
C ILE A 168 -18.43 2.84 -1.84
N ASN A 169 -18.36 3.26 -3.10
CA ASN A 169 -18.21 2.36 -4.23
C ASN A 169 -16.75 2.11 -4.62
N GLY A 170 -15.79 2.84 -4.00
CA GLY A 170 -14.38 2.71 -4.33
C GLY A 170 -14.07 3.17 -5.74
N LEU A 171 -14.62 4.32 -6.14
CA LEU A 171 -14.48 4.86 -7.49
C LEU A 171 -13.79 6.22 -7.45
N ILE A 172 -12.76 6.37 -8.27
CA ILE A 172 -12.09 7.65 -8.53
C ILE A 172 -12.38 8.03 -9.98
N THR A 173 -12.93 9.24 -10.18
CA THR A 173 -13.10 9.82 -11.50
C THR A 173 -12.18 11.05 -11.60
N ILE A 174 -11.23 11.00 -12.52
CA ILE A 174 -10.36 12.13 -12.85
C ILE A 174 -11.06 12.88 -14.01
N GLY A 175 -11.38 14.14 -13.79
CA GLY A 175 -11.98 14.98 -14.84
C GLY A 175 -10.98 15.28 -15.94
N SER A 176 -11.47 15.97 -17.00
CA SER A 176 -10.66 16.26 -18.17
C SER A 176 -9.35 16.95 -17.83
N ILE A 177 -8.24 16.25 -18.08
CA ILE A 177 -6.88 16.68 -17.75
C ILE A 177 -5.93 16.43 -18.92
N ILE A 178 -4.97 17.33 -19.13
CA ILE A 178 -3.91 17.18 -20.13
C ILE A 178 -2.61 16.81 -19.39
N ILE A 179 -2.32 15.52 -19.33
CA ILE A 179 -1.06 15.02 -18.78
C ILE A 179 -0.02 15.03 -19.90
N THR A 180 1.14 15.64 -19.65
CA THR A 180 2.20 15.81 -20.67
C THR A 180 3.36 14.85 -20.47
N GLY A 181 3.39 14.10 -19.36
CA GLY A 181 4.37 13.06 -19.07
C GLY A 181 4.14 12.42 -17.72
N VAL A 182 4.80 11.31 -17.47
CA VAL A 182 4.83 10.62 -16.20
C VAL A 182 6.20 10.80 -15.57
N ALA A 183 6.25 11.09 -14.28
CA ALA A 183 7.50 11.22 -13.55
C ALA A 183 8.15 9.84 -13.31
N GLU A 184 9.46 9.83 -13.23
CA GLU A 184 10.20 8.64 -12.82
C GLU A 184 9.83 8.23 -11.40
N VAL A 185 9.81 6.94 -11.16
CA VAL A 185 9.61 6.35 -9.83
C VAL A 185 10.92 5.65 -9.46
N ASP A 186 11.57 6.10 -8.40
CA ASP A 186 12.85 5.57 -7.92
C ASP A 186 13.92 5.47 -9.02
N GLY A 187 13.99 6.51 -9.88
CA GLY A 187 14.93 6.56 -11.01
C GLY A 187 14.56 5.66 -12.18
N THR A 188 13.38 5.05 -12.18
CA THR A 188 12.88 4.20 -13.26
C THR A 188 11.81 4.93 -14.06
N THR A 189 11.99 4.99 -15.37
CA THR A 189 11.00 5.56 -16.29
C THR A 189 9.72 4.72 -16.28
N SER A 190 8.58 5.34 -16.09
CA SER A 190 7.26 4.73 -16.17
C SER A 190 6.41 5.40 -17.24
N SER A 191 5.59 4.62 -17.92
CA SER A 191 4.52 5.13 -18.79
C SER A 191 3.16 5.18 -18.09
N GLN A 192 3.09 4.70 -16.86
CA GLN A 192 1.84 4.54 -16.10
C GLN A 192 1.89 5.34 -14.81
N ILE A 193 0.74 5.90 -14.45
CA ILE A 193 0.51 6.53 -13.16
C ILE A 193 -0.13 5.50 -12.25
N ARG A 194 0.47 5.29 -11.08
CA ARG A 194 -0.10 4.48 -10.00
C ARG A 194 -0.95 5.37 -9.12
N VAL A 195 -2.17 4.94 -8.85
CA VAL A 195 -3.05 5.56 -7.85
C VAL A 195 -3.31 4.53 -6.75
N THR A 196 -3.10 4.92 -5.52
CA THR A 196 -3.30 4.09 -4.34
C THR A 196 -4.41 4.63 -3.47
N SER A 197 -5.08 3.74 -2.74
CA SER A 197 -6.11 4.10 -1.77
C SER A 197 -6.14 3.10 -0.61
N LEU A 198 -6.45 3.59 0.59
CA LEU A 198 -6.67 2.73 1.75
C LEU A 198 -8.07 2.12 1.69
N PRO A 199 -8.21 0.79 1.80
CA PRO A 199 -9.50 0.14 1.89
C PRO A 199 -10.16 0.34 3.26
N ASN A 200 -11.48 0.30 3.30
CA ASN A 200 -12.24 0.34 4.56
C ASN A 200 -12.14 -0.97 5.36
N SER A 201 -11.74 -2.05 4.72
CA SER A 201 -11.51 -3.37 5.31
C SER A 201 -10.21 -3.94 4.80
N ASN A 202 -9.48 -4.67 5.64
CA ASN A 202 -8.29 -5.39 5.21
C ASN A 202 -8.63 -6.61 4.33
N ASP A 203 -9.87 -7.11 4.37
CA ASP A 203 -10.37 -8.11 3.44
C ASP A 203 -10.87 -7.42 2.17
N ILE A 204 -10.37 -7.85 1.00
CA ILE A 204 -10.73 -7.29 -0.30
C ILE A 204 -11.46 -8.37 -1.11
N THR A 205 -12.62 -8.01 -1.64
CA THR A 205 -13.43 -8.92 -2.45
C THR A 205 -13.50 -8.43 -3.88
N PRO A 206 -13.05 -9.23 -4.87
CA PRO A 206 -13.14 -8.82 -6.27
C PRO A 206 -14.60 -8.87 -6.73
N VAL A 207 -14.94 -8.02 -7.67
CA VAL A 207 -16.18 -8.13 -8.43
C VAL A 207 -15.98 -9.06 -9.63
N ARG A 208 -17.08 -9.41 -10.30
CA ARG A 208 -17.03 -10.22 -11.53
C ARG A 208 -16.06 -9.59 -12.56
N ASN A 209 -15.18 -10.41 -13.13
CA ASN A 209 -14.12 -10.05 -14.07
C ASN A 209 -12.94 -9.25 -13.47
N GLN A 210 -12.86 -9.15 -12.17
CA GLN A 210 -11.70 -8.54 -11.48
C GLN A 210 -10.77 -9.64 -10.96
N ILE A 211 -9.48 -9.40 -11.08
CA ILE A 211 -8.42 -10.21 -10.47
C ILE A 211 -7.72 -9.35 -9.40
N LEU A 212 -7.47 -9.95 -8.26
CA LEU A 212 -6.60 -9.38 -7.23
C LEU A 212 -5.21 -9.99 -7.35
N GLU A 213 -4.20 -9.17 -7.16
CA GLU A 213 -2.82 -9.61 -7.07
C GLU A 213 -2.07 -8.81 -6.00
N ILE A 214 -1.03 -9.38 -5.43
CA ILE A 214 -0.12 -8.64 -4.55
C ILE A 214 0.99 -8.05 -5.42
N ASP A 215 1.21 -6.74 -5.30
CA ASP A 215 2.35 -6.04 -5.88
C ASP A 215 3.60 -6.35 -5.06
N LEU A 216 4.28 -7.44 -5.42
CA LEU A 216 5.45 -7.93 -4.70
C LEU A 216 6.64 -6.96 -4.76
N GLN A 217 6.71 -6.09 -5.78
CA GLN A 217 7.79 -5.12 -5.94
C GLN A 217 7.67 -3.93 -4.96
N ASN A 218 6.44 -3.54 -4.65
CA ASN A 218 6.15 -2.42 -3.75
C ASN A 218 5.71 -2.88 -2.35
N THR A 219 5.59 -4.18 -2.13
CA THR A 219 5.35 -4.76 -0.80
C THR A 219 6.63 -4.69 0.02
N THR A 220 6.50 -4.21 1.26
CA THR A 220 7.62 -4.05 2.19
C THR A 220 7.56 -5.10 3.29
N TYR A 221 8.74 -5.58 3.69
CA TYR A 221 8.90 -6.57 4.75
C TYR A 221 9.84 -6.02 5.81
N ASN A 222 9.44 -6.08 7.07
CA ASN A 222 10.23 -5.65 8.21
C ASN A 222 10.28 -6.76 9.26
N GLY A 223 11.48 -7.29 9.53
CA GLY A 223 11.72 -8.29 10.58
C GLY A 223 12.20 -7.62 11.85
N SER A 224 11.58 -7.94 12.98
CA SER A 224 11.88 -7.39 14.30
C SER A 224 11.99 -8.50 15.33
N VAL A 225 13.04 -8.44 16.17
CA VAL A 225 13.18 -9.39 17.28
C VAL A 225 12.20 -9.00 18.39
N ASP A 226 11.40 -9.98 18.83
CA ASP A 226 10.58 -9.81 20.03
C ASP A 226 11.40 -10.14 21.27
N THR A 227 11.76 -9.11 22.02
CA THR A 227 12.53 -9.25 23.25
C THR A 227 11.67 -9.52 24.49
N THR A 228 10.33 -9.49 24.37
CA THR A 228 9.41 -9.70 25.49
C THR A 228 9.40 -11.17 25.94
N THR A 229 9.74 -12.10 25.07
CA THR A 229 9.78 -13.54 25.38
C THR A 229 10.93 -13.95 26.28
N SER A 230 12.07 -13.22 26.26
CA SER A 230 13.26 -13.59 27.01
C SER A 230 13.40 -12.88 28.37
N THR A 231 12.85 -11.68 28.52
CA THR A 231 13.05 -10.85 29.72
C THR A 231 11.79 -10.17 30.25
N GLY A 232 10.67 -10.28 29.55
CA GLY A 232 9.43 -9.59 29.91
C GLY A 232 9.49 -8.07 29.84
N VAL A 233 10.61 -7.49 29.44
CA VAL A 233 10.82 -6.04 29.37
C VAL A 233 11.71 -5.70 28.17
N GLY A 234 11.16 -5.00 27.22
CA GLY A 234 11.94 -4.41 26.13
C GLY A 234 11.62 -5.01 24.75
N TYR A 235 11.56 -4.11 23.82
CA TYR A 235 11.25 -4.38 22.43
C TYR A 235 12.28 -3.63 21.59
N SER A 236 12.92 -4.34 20.70
CA SER A 236 13.91 -3.77 19.80
C SER A 236 13.43 -3.91 18.35
N THR A 237 13.27 -2.80 17.67
CA THR A 237 12.99 -2.78 16.22
C THR A 237 14.26 -2.49 15.45
N THR A 238 14.64 -3.37 14.54
CA THR A 238 15.65 -3.07 13.52
C THR A 238 14.94 -2.73 12.22
N THR A 239 14.95 -1.46 11.86
CA THR A 239 14.40 -1.02 10.57
C THR A 239 15.53 -1.05 9.56
N THR A 240 15.49 -1.98 8.62
CA THR A 240 16.41 -2.00 7.48
C THR A 240 15.75 -1.22 6.36
N SER A 241 16.15 0.05 6.18
CA SER A 241 15.87 0.78 4.95
C SER A 241 17.02 0.53 3.99
N THR A 242 16.71 0.32 2.72
CA THR A 242 17.70 0.17 1.65
C THR A 242 18.58 1.43 1.60
N GLY A 243 19.74 1.39 2.27
CA GLY A 243 20.74 2.45 2.19
C GLY A 243 21.39 2.92 3.48
N THR A 244 20.80 2.73 4.67
CA THR A 244 21.48 3.13 5.93
C THR A 244 20.84 2.41 7.11
N THR A 245 21.65 1.64 7.83
CA THR A 245 21.24 0.97 9.08
C THR A 245 21.33 1.97 10.22
N THR A 246 20.19 2.35 10.80
CA THR A 246 20.16 3.14 12.03
C THR A 246 19.57 2.27 13.13
N THR A 247 20.39 1.86 14.08
CA THR A 247 19.95 1.11 15.27
C THR A 247 19.61 2.12 16.36
N THR A 248 18.32 2.22 16.72
CA THR A 248 17.87 2.99 17.87
C THR A 248 17.53 2.04 18.99
N VAL A 249 18.33 2.00 20.05
CA VAL A 249 18.05 1.23 21.25
C VAL A 249 17.35 2.15 22.24
N ALA A 250 16.07 1.90 22.50
CA ALA A 250 15.36 2.54 23.60
C ALA A 250 15.50 1.66 24.84
N SER A 251 16.37 2.03 25.78
CA SER A 251 16.44 1.42 27.09
C SER A 251 15.48 2.09 28.06
N VAL A 252 14.44 1.39 28.46
CA VAL A 252 13.61 1.80 29.60
C VAL A 252 14.18 1.13 30.85
N SER A 253 14.89 1.91 31.65
CA SER A 253 15.33 1.50 32.98
C SER A 253 14.14 1.62 33.95
N SER A 254 13.53 0.51 34.34
CA SER A 254 12.65 0.48 35.50
C SER A 254 13.44 0.02 36.72
N THR A 255 13.78 0.94 37.59
CA THR A 255 14.21 0.63 38.96
C THR A 255 13.03 0.05 39.72
N PRO A 256 13.12 -1.17 40.29
CA PRO A 256 12.06 -1.65 41.18
C PRO A 256 12.09 -0.83 42.47
N SER A 257 10.99 -0.16 42.77
CA SER A 257 10.76 0.44 44.08
C SER A 257 10.49 -0.70 45.08
N SER A 258 11.46 -0.96 45.95
CA SER A 258 11.26 -1.80 47.12
C SER A 258 10.48 -1.00 48.16
N SER A 259 9.18 -1.21 48.31
CA SER A 259 8.45 -0.85 49.50
C SER A 259 8.50 -2.00 50.47
N ALA A 260 9.28 -1.82 51.52
CA ALA A 260 9.26 -2.66 52.69
C ALA A 260 7.96 -2.44 53.47
N TYR A 261 7.30 -3.51 53.81
CA TYR A 261 6.55 -3.72 55.07
C TYR A 261 6.94 -5.05 55.62
#